data_daa48f527a18e4d53b2e5b3db6ee7a27
#
_entry.id   daa48f527a18e4d53b2e5b3db6ee7a27
#
_cell.length_a   1.000
_cell.length_b   1.000
_cell.length_c   1.000
_cell.angle_alpha   90.00
_cell.angle_beta   90.00
_cell.angle_gamma   90.00
#
_symmetry.space_group_name_H-M   'P 1'
#
loop_
_entity.id
_entity.type
_entity.pdbx_description
1 polymer ?
#
loop_
_entity_poly.entity_id
_entity_poly.type
_entity_poly.pdbx_seq_one_letter_code
_entity_poly.pdbx_strand_id
1 'polypeptide(L)'
;MKTILLLGSGELGKEFAIAAQRLGQTVVACDKYAGAPAMQVADAAEVFDMLDGDALAAAVAKHRPDIIVPEIEAIRTERLYEFERAGVQVVPSARAVNFTMNRKAIRDLAARELGLKTARYFYATSLAELEEAAARIGFPCVVKPLMSSSGKGQSLVKGPDELERAWHYGCEGSRGDIRELIIEEFIRFDSEITLLTVTQQNGPTLFCPPVSYTHLRAHETAANLV
;
A
#
# COMPACT_ATOMS: atom_id res chain seq x y z
N MET A 1 6.32 21.27 -19.08
CA MET A 1 5.03 20.71 -18.66
C MET A 1 5.13 19.20 -18.85
N LYS A 2 4.83 18.42 -17.82
CA LYS A 2 4.84 16.95 -17.86
C LYS A 2 3.43 16.42 -17.71
N THR A 3 3.18 15.25 -18.30
CA THR A 3 1.92 14.51 -18.12
C THR A 3 2.09 13.48 -17.03
N ILE A 4 1.24 13.52 -16.03
CA ILE A 4 1.23 12.63 -14.87
C ILE A 4 0.01 11.71 -14.97
N LEU A 5 0.23 10.40 -14.93
CA LEU A 5 -0.84 9.41 -14.79
C LEU A 5 -0.96 9.02 -13.31
N LEU A 6 -2.03 9.43 -12.67
CA LEU A 6 -2.32 9.15 -11.27
C LEU A 6 -3.14 7.87 -11.17
N LEU A 7 -2.61 6.84 -10.52
CA LEU A 7 -3.26 5.55 -10.32
C LEU A 7 -3.86 5.47 -8.92
N GLY A 8 -5.14 5.75 -8.83
CA GLY A 8 -5.90 5.99 -7.62
C GLY A 8 -6.37 7.44 -7.57
N SER A 9 -7.68 7.63 -7.46
CA SER A 9 -8.32 8.94 -7.60
C SER A 9 -9.15 9.30 -6.37
N GLY A 10 -8.69 8.86 -5.18
CA GLY A 10 -9.32 9.20 -3.89
C GLY A 10 -9.12 10.66 -3.48
N GLU A 11 -9.41 10.96 -2.22
CA GLU A 11 -9.32 12.32 -1.69
C GLU A 11 -7.88 12.84 -1.68
N LEU A 12 -6.91 11.99 -1.30
CA LEU A 12 -5.49 12.33 -1.35
C LEU A 12 -5.03 12.54 -2.80
N GLY A 13 -5.50 11.72 -3.73
CA GLY A 13 -5.27 11.88 -5.16
C GLY A 13 -5.79 13.22 -5.70
N LYS A 14 -6.93 13.70 -5.18
CA LYS A 14 -7.47 15.01 -5.53
C LYS A 14 -6.54 16.15 -5.10
N GLU A 15 -6.05 16.12 -3.87
CA GLU A 15 -5.10 17.14 -3.39
C GLU A 15 -3.78 17.09 -4.18
N PHE A 16 -3.32 15.88 -4.51
CA PHE A 16 -2.16 15.70 -5.38
C PHE A 16 -2.38 16.34 -6.76
N ALA A 17 -3.53 16.08 -7.40
CA ALA A 17 -3.85 16.63 -8.73
C ALA A 17 -3.85 18.16 -8.71
N ILE A 18 -4.49 18.77 -7.71
CA ILE A 18 -4.51 20.24 -7.52
C ILE A 18 -3.09 20.78 -7.36
N ALA A 19 -2.26 20.14 -6.52
CA ALA A 19 -0.89 20.57 -6.29
C ALA A 19 -0.03 20.44 -7.56
N ALA A 20 -0.16 19.34 -8.31
CA ALA A 20 0.55 19.14 -9.57
C ALA A 20 0.17 20.19 -10.63
N GLN A 21 -1.12 20.50 -10.76
CA GLN A 21 -1.62 21.52 -11.69
C GLN A 21 -1.12 22.93 -11.31
N ARG A 22 -1.04 23.25 -10.01
CA ARG A 22 -0.41 24.51 -9.54
C ARG A 22 1.05 24.63 -9.95
N LEU A 23 1.74 23.50 -10.15
CA LEU A 23 3.10 23.44 -10.67
C LEU A 23 3.15 23.36 -12.21
N GLY A 24 2.02 23.57 -12.89
CA GLY A 24 1.93 23.58 -14.35
C GLY A 24 2.02 22.20 -14.99
N GLN A 25 1.67 21.14 -14.27
CA GLN A 25 1.65 19.78 -14.82
C GLN A 25 0.23 19.39 -15.28
N THR A 26 0.14 18.48 -16.25
CA THR A 26 -1.12 17.87 -16.70
C THR A 26 -1.34 16.57 -15.92
N VAL A 27 -2.55 16.36 -15.37
CA VAL A 27 -2.89 15.17 -14.58
C VAL A 27 -4.01 14.38 -15.26
N VAL A 28 -3.76 13.10 -15.48
CA VAL A 28 -4.77 12.10 -15.89
C VAL A 28 -5.07 11.23 -14.67
N ALA A 29 -6.30 11.31 -14.16
CA ALA A 29 -6.73 10.58 -12.97
C ALA A 29 -7.38 9.25 -13.34
N CYS A 30 -6.89 8.14 -12.78
CA CYS A 30 -7.38 6.78 -13.06
C CYS A 30 -8.01 6.16 -11.82
N ASP A 31 -9.17 5.51 -11.97
CA ASP A 31 -9.79 4.70 -10.93
C ASP A 31 -10.72 3.65 -11.54
N LYS A 32 -11.16 2.67 -10.73
CA LYS A 32 -12.10 1.64 -11.16
C LYS A 32 -13.55 2.10 -11.28
N TYR A 33 -13.87 3.32 -10.84
CA TYR A 33 -15.22 3.90 -10.92
C TYR A 33 -15.17 5.34 -11.40
N ALA A 34 -16.22 5.77 -12.10
CA ALA A 34 -16.33 7.11 -12.63
C ALA A 34 -16.63 8.14 -11.54
N GLY A 35 -16.15 9.38 -11.74
CA GLY A 35 -16.43 10.49 -10.85
C GLY A 35 -15.71 10.43 -9.51
N ALA A 36 -14.64 9.64 -9.41
CA ALA A 36 -13.78 9.61 -8.25
C ALA A 36 -13.24 11.02 -7.92
N PRO A 37 -12.91 11.33 -6.64
CA PRO A 37 -12.58 12.68 -6.19
C PRO A 37 -11.54 13.41 -7.05
N ALA A 38 -10.43 12.76 -7.41
CA ALA A 38 -9.39 13.38 -8.25
C ALA A 38 -9.85 13.62 -9.69
N MET A 39 -10.75 12.79 -10.24
CA MET A 39 -11.28 12.97 -11.60
C MET A 39 -12.09 14.26 -11.75
N GLN A 40 -12.60 14.81 -10.65
CA GLN A 40 -13.38 16.07 -10.66
C GLN A 40 -12.52 17.30 -10.93
N VAL A 41 -11.21 17.19 -10.73
CA VAL A 41 -10.26 18.32 -10.86
C VAL A 41 -9.15 18.05 -11.87
N ALA A 42 -8.91 16.80 -12.26
CA ALA A 42 -7.89 16.42 -13.22
C ALA A 42 -8.20 16.91 -14.64
N ASP A 43 -7.18 17.02 -15.49
CA ASP A 43 -7.30 17.44 -16.90
C ASP A 43 -7.95 16.36 -17.77
N ALA A 44 -7.81 15.09 -17.38
CA ALA A 44 -8.47 13.94 -18.03
C ALA A 44 -8.70 12.82 -16.99
N ALA A 45 -9.59 11.89 -17.34
CA ALA A 45 -9.92 10.76 -16.47
C ALA A 45 -10.02 9.46 -17.29
N GLU A 46 -9.61 8.34 -16.65
CA GLU A 46 -9.77 6.99 -17.18
C GLU A 46 -10.40 6.08 -16.11
N VAL A 47 -11.33 5.24 -16.56
CA VAL A 47 -12.04 4.30 -15.67
C VAL A 47 -11.70 2.87 -16.09
N PHE A 48 -10.93 2.16 -15.26
CA PHE A 48 -10.57 0.77 -15.50
C PHE A 48 -10.07 0.13 -14.19
N ASP A 49 -10.06 -1.21 -14.14
CA ASP A 49 -9.45 -1.94 -13.03
C ASP A 49 -7.92 -1.93 -13.19
N MET A 50 -7.21 -1.30 -12.27
CA MET A 50 -5.75 -1.21 -12.31
C MET A 50 -5.04 -2.55 -12.00
N LEU A 51 -5.77 -3.57 -11.56
CA LEU A 51 -5.29 -4.96 -11.50
C LEU A 51 -5.30 -5.62 -12.89
N ASP A 52 -6.07 -5.10 -13.85
CA ASP A 52 -5.97 -5.48 -15.26
C ASP A 52 -4.74 -4.82 -15.88
N GLY A 53 -3.69 -5.61 -16.07
CA GLY A 53 -2.42 -5.14 -16.63
C GLY A 53 -2.53 -4.66 -18.07
N ASP A 54 -3.46 -5.18 -18.86
CA ASP A 54 -3.64 -4.78 -20.27
C ASP A 54 -4.41 -3.47 -20.35
N ALA A 55 -5.44 -3.27 -19.53
CA ALA A 55 -6.13 -1.99 -19.41
C ALA A 55 -5.18 -0.88 -18.91
N LEU A 56 -4.33 -1.18 -17.92
CA LEU A 56 -3.30 -0.25 -17.44
C LEU A 56 -2.30 0.09 -18.56
N ALA A 57 -1.83 -0.89 -19.32
CA ALA A 57 -0.93 -0.66 -20.45
C ALA A 57 -1.59 0.19 -21.56
N ALA A 58 -2.88 -0.05 -21.85
CA ALA A 58 -3.63 0.75 -22.80
C ALA A 58 -3.76 2.22 -22.38
N ALA A 59 -4.02 2.49 -21.10
CA ALA A 59 -4.07 3.85 -20.56
C ALA A 59 -2.70 4.56 -20.68
N VAL A 60 -1.60 3.86 -20.35
CA VAL A 60 -0.24 4.40 -20.51
C VAL A 60 0.07 4.69 -21.99
N ALA A 61 -0.27 3.78 -22.90
CA ALA A 61 -0.06 3.97 -24.34
C ALA A 61 -0.88 5.16 -24.90
N LYS A 62 -2.11 5.34 -24.41
CA LYS A 62 -3.02 6.42 -24.82
C LYS A 62 -2.48 7.79 -24.37
N HIS A 63 -2.12 7.93 -23.11
CA HIS A 63 -1.76 9.22 -22.52
C HIS A 63 -0.26 9.54 -22.60
N ARG A 64 0.58 8.55 -22.82
CA ARG A 64 2.06 8.66 -22.91
C ARG A 64 2.62 9.52 -21.77
N PRO A 65 2.36 9.14 -20.51
CA PRO A 65 2.77 9.96 -19.37
C PRO A 65 4.29 10.03 -19.24
N ASP A 66 4.78 11.17 -18.78
CA ASP A 66 6.18 11.32 -18.33
C ASP A 66 6.39 10.65 -16.97
N ILE A 67 5.34 10.69 -16.14
CA ILE A 67 5.39 10.21 -14.75
C ILE A 67 4.12 9.39 -14.46
N ILE A 68 4.30 8.24 -13.81
CA ILE A 68 3.21 7.45 -13.24
C ILE A 68 3.30 7.57 -11.72
N VAL A 69 2.17 7.90 -11.07
CA VAL A 69 2.08 8.04 -9.61
C VAL A 69 1.07 7.02 -9.08
N PRO A 70 1.53 5.89 -8.54
CA PRO A 70 0.68 4.95 -7.81
C PRO A 70 0.25 5.55 -6.46
N GLU A 71 -1.06 5.56 -6.19
CA GLU A 71 -1.64 6.10 -4.95
C GLU A 71 -2.36 5.02 -4.14
N ILE A 72 -2.91 3.99 -4.81
CA ILE A 72 -3.62 2.88 -4.16
C ILE A 72 -2.83 1.57 -4.21
N GLU A 73 -3.27 0.59 -3.39
CA GLU A 73 -2.58 -0.72 -3.28
C GLU A 73 -2.99 -1.72 -4.39
N ALA A 74 -4.15 -1.52 -5.03
CA ALA A 74 -4.70 -2.46 -6.01
C ALA A 74 -4.23 -2.11 -7.43
N ILE A 75 -2.96 -2.35 -7.72
CA ILE A 75 -2.32 -2.10 -9.02
C ILE A 75 -1.52 -3.33 -9.44
N ARG A 76 -1.49 -3.61 -10.75
CA ARG A 76 -0.63 -4.65 -11.33
C ARG A 76 0.81 -4.16 -11.35
N THR A 77 1.55 -4.38 -10.26
CA THR A 77 2.89 -3.82 -10.04
C THR A 77 3.93 -4.30 -11.02
N GLU A 78 3.75 -5.48 -11.63
CA GLU A 78 4.63 -6.01 -12.67
C GLU A 78 4.70 -5.08 -13.89
N ARG A 79 3.57 -4.45 -14.25
CA ARG A 79 3.52 -3.47 -15.34
C ARG A 79 4.31 -2.20 -15.03
N LEU A 80 4.38 -1.79 -13.77
CA LEU A 80 5.18 -0.62 -13.38
C LEU A 80 6.67 -0.82 -13.68
N TYR A 81 7.20 -2.03 -13.46
CA TYR A 81 8.59 -2.36 -13.83
C TYR A 81 8.82 -2.33 -15.34
N GLU A 82 7.82 -2.73 -16.13
CA GLU A 82 7.89 -2.66 -17.59
C GLU A 82 7.92 -1.20 -18.07
N PHE A 83 7.10 -0.33 -17.48
CA PHE A 83 7.07 1.10 -17.81
C PHE A 83 8.38 1.79 -17.42
N GLU A 84 8.97 1.50 -16.26
CA GLU A 84 10.30 2.01 -15.88
C GLU A 84 11.36 1.59 -16.90
N ARG A 85 11.36 0.32 -17.32
CA ARG A 85 12.30 -0.16 -18.36
C ARG A 85 12.08 0.50 -19.72
N ALA A 86 10.86 0.91 -20.02
CA ALA A 86 10.52 1.68 -21.22
C ALA A 86 10.83 3.19 -21.10
N GLY A 87 11.38 3.64 -19.96
CA GLY A 87 11.81 5.02 -19.73
C GLY A 87 10.76 5.95 -19.10
N VAL A 88 9.58 5.43 -18.70
CA VAL A 88 8.59 6.21 -17.96
C VAL A 88 9.01 6.28 -16.49
N GLN A 89 9.00 7.47 -15.90
CA GLN A 89 9.33 7.64 -14.50
C GLN A 89 8.15 7.18 -13.62
N VAL A 90 8.38 6.25 -12.69
CA VAL A 90 7.38 5.83 -11.68
C VAL A 90 7.77 6.40 -10.32
N VAL A 91 6.86 7.07 -9.63
CA VAL A 91 7.11 7.75 -8.35
C VAL A 91 6.00 7.43 -7.34
N PRO A 92 6.34 6.73 -6.26
CA PRO A 92 7.62 6.11 -5.93
C PRO A 92 7.98 4.99 -6.93
N SER A 93 9.24 4.55 -6.95
CA SER A 93 9.69 3.54 -7.93
C SER A 93 8.85 2.27 -7.88
N ALA A 94 8.76 1.53 -9.00
CA ALA A 94 8.02 0.26 -9.06
C ALA A 94 8.42 -0.71 -7.94
N ARG A 95 9.71 -0.76 -7.60
CA ARG A 95 10.21 -1.55 -6.47
C ARG A 95 9.66 -1.08 -5.14
N ALA A 96 9.64 0.22 -4.87
CA ALA A 96 9.10 0.77 -3.63
C ALA A 96 7.59 0.52 -3.53
N VAL A 97 6.86 0.72 -4.62
CA VAL A 97 5.41 0.40 -4.71
C VAL A 97 5.15 -1.06 -4.39
N ASN A 98 5.91 -1.98 -4.99
CA ASN A 98 5.77 -3.42 -4.71
C ASN A 98 5.98 -3.73 -3.23
N PHE A 99 7.00 -3.16 -2.59
CA PHE A 99 7.23 -3.37 -1.16
C PHE A 99 6.12 -2.81 -0.28
N THR A 100 5.56 -1.66 -0.60
CA THR A 100 4.47 -1.06 0.19
C THR A 100 3.14 -1.80 0.02
N MET A 101 2.93 -2.42 -1.13
CA MET A 101 1.71 -3.18 -1.44
C MET A 101 1.78 -4.64 -1.01
N ASN A 102 2.95 -5.17 -0.72
CA ASN A 102 3.17 -6.58 -0.37
C ASN A 102 3.87 -6.71 0.98
N ARG A 103 3.07 -7.02 2.04
CA ARG A 103 3.63 -7.20 3.40
C ARG A 103 4.68 -8.30 3.49
N LYS A 104 4.59 -9.34 2.66
CA LYS A 104 5.60 -10.40 2.61
C LYS A 104 6.92 -9.84 2.10
N ALA A 105 6.88 -9.14 0.98
CA ALA A 105 8.08 -8.57 0.37
C ALA A 105 8.80 -7.60 1.31
N ILE A 106 8.08 -6.64 1.91
CA ILE A 106 8.70 -5.68 2.84
C ILE A 106 9.17 -6.34 4.13
N ARG A 107 8.42 -7.34 4.66
CA ARG A 107 8.79 -8.05 5.88
C ARG A 107 10.05 -8.88 5.66
N ASP A 108 10.11 -9.61 4.56
CA ASP A 108 11.27 -10.44 4.23
C ASP A 108 12.51 -9.57 3.92
N LEU A 109 12.35 -8.44 3.22
CA LEU A 109 13.41 -7.45 3.05
C LEU A 109 13.95 -6.98 4.41
N ALA A 110 13.08 -6.53 5.32
CA ALA A 110 13.48 -6.00 6.62
C ALA A 110 14.16 -7.07 7.48
N ALA A 111 13.52 -8.24 7.63
CA ALA A 111 13.97 -9.27 8.57
C ALA A 111 15.13 -10.11 8.03
N ARG A 112 15.07 -10.52 6.74
CA ARG A 112 16.00 -11.52 6.17
C ARG A 112 17.17 -10.90 5.43
N GLU A 113 16.90 -9.83 4.65
CA GLU A 113 17.95 -9.20 3.84
C GLU A 113 18.70 -8.12 4.61
N LEU A 114 17.97 -7.26 5.35
CA LEU A 114 18.57 -6.15 6.09
C LEU A 114 18.89 -6.49 7.54
N GLY A 115 18.45 -7.65 8.05
CA GLY A 115 18.69 -8.08 9.43
C GLY A 115 18.09 -7.17 10.50
N LEU A 116 17.04 -6.40 10.16
CA LEU A 116 16.37 -5.51 11.10
C LEU A 116 15.53 -6.31 12.09
N LYS A 117 15.47 -5.85 13.32
CA LYS A 117 14.61 -6.45 14.35
C LYS A 117 13.15 -6.22 13.98
N THR A 118 12.41 -7.33 13.80
CA THR A 118 10.97 -7.33 13.56
C THR A 118 10.30 -8.27 14.58
N ALA A 119 8.95 -8.23 14.66
CA ALA A 119 8.18 -9.27 15.34
C ALA A 119 8.47 -10.63 14.67
N ARG A 120 8.40 -11.73 15.42
CA ARG A 120 8.38 -13.09 14.82
C ARG A 120 7.14 -13.22 13.95
N TYR A 121 7.26 -13.87 12.83
CA TYR A 121 6.16 -14.01 11.88
C TYR A 121 6.22 -15.31 11.10
N PHE A 122 5.07 -15.74 10.61
CA PHE A 122 4.89 -16.84 9.65
C PHE A 122 3.84 -16.46 8.62
N TYR A 123 3.87 -17.14 7.50
CA TYR A 123 2.83 -17.02 6.47
C TYR A 123 1.94 -18.25 6.50
N ALA A 124 0.67 -18.09 6.13
CA ALA A 124 -0.30 -19.16 6.07
C ALA A 124 -1.19 -19.02 4.82
N THR A 125 -1.34 -20.09 4.07
CA THR A 125 -2.21 -20.23 2.89
C THR A 125 -3.45 -21.07 3.18
N SER A 126 -3.53 -21.62 4.40
CA SER A 126 -4.66 -22.40 4.90
C SER A 126 -4.87 -22.17 6.39
N LEU A 127 -6.07 -22.49 6.90
CA LEU A 127 -6.37 -22.44 8.32
C LEU A 127 -5.43 -23.35 9.13
N ALA A 128 -5.15 -24.55 8.63
CA ALA A 128 -4.24 -25.48 9.29
C ALA A 128 -2.82 -24.92 9.46
N GLU A 129 -2.29 -24.27 8.43
CA GLU A 129 -1.00 -23.57 8.51
C GLU A 129 -1.04 -22.39 9.49
N LEU A 130 -2.18 -21.68 9.57
CA LEU A 130 -2.36 -20.58 10.52
C LEU A 130 -2.36 -21.10 11.97
N GLU A 131 -3.03 -22.22 12.23
CA GLU A 131 -3.07 -22.88 13.55
C GLU A 131 -1.67 -23.36 13.97
N GLU A 132 -0.93 -24.01 13.06
CA GLU A 132 0.46 -24.41 13.32
C GLU A 132 1.35 -23.19 13.63
N ALA A 133 1.24 -22.14 12.84
CA ALA A 133 2.00 -20.92 13.04
C ALA A 133 1.65 -20.23 14.37
N ALA A 134 0.36 -20.20 14.74
CA ALA A 134 -0.09 -19.68 16.04
C ALA A 134 0.47 -20.46 17.22
N ALA A 135 0.52 -21.80 17.11
CA ALA A 135 1.13 -22.64 18.13
C ALA A 135 2.63 -22.34 18.34
N ARG A 136 3.33 -21.95 17.29
CA ARG A 136 4.76 -21.56 17.33
C ARG A 136 5.00 -20.15 17.86
N ILE A 137 4.10 -19.20 17.55
CA ILE A 137 4.20 -17.79 18.00
C ILE A 137 3.73 -17.65 19.44
N GLY A 138 2.62 -18.31 19.79
CA GLY A 138 1.90 -18.11 21.03
C GLY A 138 0.84 -17.01 20.93
N PHE A 139 0.12 -16.81 22.04
CA PHE A 139 -0.94 -15.81 22.14
C PHE A 139 -0.61 -14.73 23.19
N PRO A 140 -1.11 -13.49 22.99
CA PRO A 140 -1.85 -13.02 21.82
C PRO A 140 -0.96 -12.89 20.59
N CYS A 141 -1.56 -13.03 19.39
CA CYS A 141 -0.90 -12.81 18.13
C CYS A 141 -1.77 -11.96 17.18
N VAL A 142 -1.21 -11.47 16.09
CA VAL A 142 -1.92 -10.64 15.12
C VAL A 142 -1.94 -11.32 13.77
N VAL A 143 -3.13 -11.49 13.21
CA VAL A 143 -3.34 -12.05 11.86
C VAL A 143 -3.73 -10.92 10.91
N LYS A 144 -3.08 -10.85 9.74
CA LYS A 144 -3.28 -9.79 8.74
C LYS A 144 -3.26 -10.36 7.32
N PRO A 145 -4.05 -9.82 6.37
CA PRO A 145 -3.83 -10.06 4.95
C PRO A 145 -2.47 -9.51 4.49
N LEU A 146 -1.88 -10.12 3.47
CA LEU A 146 -0.65 -9.57 2.86
C LEU A 146 -0.90 -8.25 2.14
N MET A 147 -2.07 -8.08 1.55
CA MET A 147 -2.47 -6.84 0.90
C MET A 147 -3.79 -6.35 1.48
N SER A 148 -3.75 -5.29 2.25
CA SER A 148 -4.92 -4.58 2.78
C SER A 148 -4.53 -3.18 3.26
N SER A 149 -5.49 -2.27 3.36
CA SER A 149 -5.31 -0.94 3.93
C SER A 149 -6.23 -0.72 5.12
N SER A 150 -5.89 0.28 5.94
CA SER A 150 -6.72 0.75 7.07
C SER A 150 -7.13 -0.37 8.04
N GLY A 151 -6.28 -1.38 8.23
CA GLY A 151 -6.53 -2.47 9.17
C GLY A 151 -7.63 -3.47 8.77
N LYS A 152 -8.17 -3.40 7.53
CA LYS A 152 -9.17 -4.37 7.07
C LYS A 152 -8.59 -5.78 7.07
N GLY A 153 -9.38 -6.73 7.58
CA GLY A 153 -8.96 -8.13 7.71
C GLY A 153 -7.94 -8.40 8.81
N GLN A 154 -7.54 -7.39 9.61
CA GLN A 154 -6.63 -7.58 10.72
C GLN A 154 -7.36 -8.01 11.98
N SER A 155 -6.84 -9.03 12.67
CA SER A 155 -7.37 -9.54 13.93
C SER A 155 -6.29 -9.64 14.98
N LEU A 156 -6.60 -9.19 16.20
CA LEU A 156 -5.86 -9.59 17.42
C LEU A 156 -6.49 -10.87 17.93
N VAL A 157 -5.72 -11.96 17.93
CA VAL A 157 -6.13 -13.30 18.32
C VAL A 157 -5.58 -13.60 19.71
N LYS A 158 -6.46 -13.85 20.67
CA LYS A 158 -6.11 -14.06 22.09
C LYS A 158 -6.03 -15.54 22.48
N GLY A 159 -6.63 -16.41 21.69
CA GLY A 159 -6.66 -17.84 21.92
C GLY A 159 -6.96 -18.63 20.67
N PRO A 160 -6.77 -19.97 20.68
CA PRO A 160 -6.93 -20.82 19.51
C PRO A 160 -8.37 -20.84 18.96
N ASP A 161 -9.38 -20.64 19.78
CA ASP A 161 -10.80 -20.56 19.43
C ASP A 161 -11.16 -19.37 18.54
N GLU A 162 -10.28 -18.37 18.42
CA GLU A 162 -10.47 -17.19 17.57
C GLU A 162 -9.83 -17.33 16.17
N LEU A 163 -9.01 -18.37 15.94
CA LEU A 163 -8.21 -18.51 14.70
C LEU A 163 -9.06 -18.68 13.45
N GLU A 164 -10.10 -19.50 13.49
CA GLU A 164 -10.97 -19.73 12.35
C GLU A 164 -11.66 -18.43 11.90
N ARG A 165 -12.18 -17.65 12.86
CA ARG A 165 -12.78 -16.34 12.59
C ARG A 165 -11.75 -15.37 12.01
N ALA A 166 -10.55 -15.35 12.56
CA ALA A 166 -9.47 -14.48 12.07
C ALA A 166 -9.03 -14.85 10.64
N TRP A 167 -9.00 -16.16 10.32
CA TRP A 167 -8.72 -16.65 8.97
C TRP A 167 -9.76 -16.14 7.97
N HIS A 168 -11.04 -16.35 8.23
CA HIS A 168 -12.11 -15.91 7.34
C HIS A 168 -12.11 -14.39 7.16
N TYR A 169 -12.03 -13.64 8.26
CA TYR A 169 -11.99 -12.18 8.19
C TYR A 169 -10.74 -11.66 7.45
N GLY A 170 -9.60 -12.32 7.63
CA GLY A 170 -8.37 -12.01 6.90
C GLY A 170 -8.51 -12.23 5.39
N CYS A 171 -9.11 -13.35 4.98
CA CYS A 171 -9.37 -13.66 3.57
C CYS A 171 -10.37 -12.68 2.93
N GLU A 172 -11.43 -12.30 3.63
CA GLU A 172 -12.42 -11.31 3.16
C GLU A 172 -11.83 -9.90 3.05
N GLY A 173 -10.94 -9.53 3.97
CA GLY A 173 -10.28 -8.21 3.99
C GLY A 173 -9.10 -8.10 3.03
N SER A 174 -8.69 -9.18 2.36
CA SER A 174 -7.59 -9.19 1.41
C SER A 174 -7.96 -8.43 0.14
N ARG A 175 -6.99 -7.65 -0.38
CA ARG A 175 -7.09 -7.01 -1.70
C ARG A 175 -6.23 -7.76 -2.71
N GLY A 176 -6.62 -7.67 -3.99
CA GLY A 176 -5.94 -8.40 -5.07
C GLY A 176 -6.24 -9.90 -5.06
N ASP A 177 -5.40 -10.67 -5.72
CA ASP A 177 -5.58 -12.11 -6.00
C ASP A 177 -4.93 -13.00 -4.93
N ILE A 178 -4.22 -12.40 -3.97
CA ILE A 178 -3.40 -13.13 -2.99
C ILE A 178 -4.24 -13.51 -1.77
N ARG A 179 -4.43 -14.81 -1.56
CA ARG A 179 -5.08 -15.38 -0.37
C ARG A 179 -4.04 -16.01 0.56
N GLU A 180 -3.10 -15.20 1.00
CA GLU A 180 -2.10 -15.57 1.98
C GLU A 180 -2.16 -14.59 3.13
N LEU A 181 -2.13 -15.07 4.36
CA LEU A 181 -2.12 -14.26 5.57
C LEU A 181 -0.75 -14.31 6.23
N ILE A 182 -0.41 -13.26 6.95
CA ILE A 182 0.72 -13.22 7.86
C ILE A 182 0.19 -13.27 9.29
N ILE A 183 0.78 -14.12 10.12
CA ILE A 183 0.60 -14.13 11.57
C ILE A 183 1.87 -13.61 12.23
N GLU A 184 1.71 -12.68 13.15
CA GLU A 184 2.80 -11.98 13.81
C GLU A 184 2.66 -12.03 15.32
N GLU A 185 3.79 -12.07 16.01
CA GLU A 185 3.86 -11.86 17.44
C GLU A 185 3.25 -10.50 17.83
N PHE A 186 2.43 -10.47 18.88
CA PHE A 186 1.90 -9.22 19.40
C PHE A 186 2.97 -8.49 20.20
N ILE A 187 3.46 -7.38 19.68
CA ILE A 187 4.45 -6.54 20.34
C ILE A 187 3.75 -5.49 21.19
N ARG A 188 4.08 -5.46 22.47
CA ARG A 188 3.70 -4.36 23.35
C ARG A 188 4.75 -3.26 23.19
N PHE A 189 4.39 -2.21 22.45
CA PHE A 189 5.25 -1.05 22.25
C PHE A 189 4.78 0.12 23.12
N ASP A 190 5.72 0.96 23.52
CA ASP A 190 5.43 2.15 24.32
C ASP A 190 4.88 3.30 23.48
N SER A 191 5.27 3.36 22.21
CA SER A 191 4.82 4.40 21.28
C SER A 191 4.83 3.89 19.83
N GLU A 192 3.97 4.47 19.03
CA GLU A 192 3.95 4.33 17.58
C GLU A 192 4.25 5.70 16.95
N ILE A 193 5.11 5.73 15.94
CA ILE A 193 5.42 6.94 15.19
C ILE A 193 5.24 6.72 13.70
N THR A 194 4.85 7.77 12.99
CA THR A 194 4.99 7.88 11.55
C THR A 194 6.16 8.80 11.23
N LEU A 195 7.06 8.33 10.37
CA LEU A 195 8.17 9.11 9.86
C LEU A 195 8.04 9.20 8.33
N LEU A 196 7.63 10.35 7.83
CA LEU A 196 7.59 10.61 6.39
C LEU A 196 9.00 10.91 5.88
N THR A 197 9.32 10.32 4.74
CA THR A 197 10.61 10.55 4.07
C THR A 197 10.41 10.91 2.61
N VAL A 198 11.29 11.75 2.08
CA VAL A 198 11.32 12.12 0.67
C VAL A 198 12.67 11.71 0.09
N THR A 199 12.66 10.72 -0.79
CA THR A 199 13.85 10.32 -1.53
C THR A 199 14.02 11.19 -2.76
N GLN A 200 15.18 11.81 -2.90
CA GLN A 200 15.50 12.67 -4.01
C GLN A 200 16.34 11.92 -5.06
N GLN A 201 16.21 12.31 -6.34
CA GLN A 201 17.06 11.77 -7.40
C GLN A 201 18.54 12.15 -7.19
N ASN A 202 18.79 13.40 -6.77
CA ASN A 202 20.13 13.93 -6.50
C ASN A 202 20.12 14.56 -5.10
N GLY A 203 20.63 13.81 -4.12
CA GLY A 203 20.72 14.28 -2.74
C GLY A 203 20.35 13.22 -1.70
N PRO A 204 20.49 13.55 -0.42
CA PRO A 204 20.13 12.63 0.65
C PRO A 204 18.60 12.48 0.77
N THR A 205 18.16 11.39 1.38
CA THR A 205 16.76 11.26 1.81
C THR A 205 16.46 12.33 2.87
N LEU A 206 15.39 13.09 2.66
CA LEU A 206 14.88 14.06 3.62
C LEU A 206 13.95 13.35 4.61
N PHE A 207 14.01 13.74 5.86
CA PHE A 207 13.18 13.24 6.93
C PHE A 207 12.29 14.35 7.45
N CYS A 208 10.96 14.13 7.42
CA CYS A 208 10.02 15.02 8.09
C CYS A 208 10.05 14.80 9.60
N PRO A 209 9.62 15.77 10.42
CA PRO A 209 9.45 15.54 11.85
C PRO A 209 8.57 14.33 12.12
N PRO A 210 8.95 13.41 13.05
CA PRO A 210 8.13 12.26 13.37
C PRO A 210 6.83 12.68 14.05
N VAL A 211 5.73 11.99 13.72
CA VAL A 211 4.43 12.16 14.36
C VAL A 211 4.16 10.96 15.27
N SER A 212 3.85 11.21 16.54
CA SER A 212 3.51 10.16 17.51
C SER A 212 2.00 9.93 17.57
N TYR A 213 1.61 8.65 17.57
CA TYR A 213 0.21 8.22 17.67
C TYR A 213 -0.17 7.70 19.07
N THR A 214 0.66 7.85 20.09
CA THR A 214 0.41 7.32 21.44
C THR A 214 -0.88 7.81 22.09
N HIS A 215 -1.44 8.92 21.62
CA HIS A 215 -2.65 9.53 22.16
C HIS A 215 -3.82 9.59 21.17
N LEU A 216 -3.65 9.05 19.94
CA LEU A 216 -4.72 9.05 18.95
C LEU A 216 -5.72 7.93 19.25
N ARG A 217 -6.99 8.29 19.38
CA ARG A 217 -8.07 7.31 19.40
C ARG A 217 -8.24 6.71 18.00
N ALA A 218 -8.79 5.49 17.94
CA ALA A 218 -8.90 4.66 16.73
C ALA A 218 -9.64 5.29 15.52
N HIS A 219 -10.04 6.54 15.57
CA HIS A 219 -10.80 7.25 14.54
C HIS A 219 -10.03 8.41 13.88
N GLU A 220 -8.81 8.68 14.31
CA GLU A 220 -8.01 9.73 13.69
C GLU A 220 -7.01 9.13 12.70
N THR A 221 -7.04 9.62 11.47
CA THR A 221 -6.07 9.28 10.43
C THR A 221 -4.99 10.36 10.37
N ALA A 222 -3.82 10.02 9.83
CA ALA A 222 -2.73 10.99 9.65
C ALA A 222 -3.16 12.25 8.86
N ALA A 223 -4.20 12.15 8.03
CA ALA A 223 -4.77 13.27 7.29
C ALA A 223 -5.47 14.32 8.18
N ASN A 224 -5.84 13.96 9.41
CA ASN A 224 -6.51 14.86 10.34
C ASN A 224 -5.53 15.65 11.22
N LEU A 225 -4.23 15.51 11.01
CA LEU A 225 -3.17 16.12 11.80
C LEU A 225 -2.47 17.30 11.11
N VAL A 226 -3.00 17.77 9.99
CA VAL A 226 -2.48 18.92 9.24
C VAL A 226 -3.36 20.15 9.46
#